data_c44deb7ec5751309538e195028fe15c3
#
_entry.id   c44deb7ec5751309538e195028fe15c3
#
_cell.length_a   1.000
_cell.length_b   1.000
_cell.length_c   1.000
_cell.angle_alpha   90.00
_cell.angle_beta   90.00
_cell.angle_gamma   90.00
#
_symmetry.space_group_name_H-M   'P 1'
#
loop_
_entity.id
_entity.type
_entity.pdbx_description
1 polymer ?
#
loop_
_entity_poly.entity_id
_entity_poly.type
_entity_poly.pdbx_seq_one_letter_code
_entity_poly.pdbx_strand_id
1 'polypeptide(L)'
;MYIVDLLPPAERARYEEIREFLQSRIRAASIDYWNREEFPFGLLSELGKHGLGGIQTDGTSKLFKGLMYVEVARADVSLSALVGIHNELIVGMIDELGSEEQKARWLPGLTAFTQLGAFALTEPDHGSDIAGGLATTARRDGSEWVISGAKRWIGAGTIADFALVWARDEADQQIKGFIVETDRPGYTATKIANKIGLRIMQNADIVLDEVRIPAENLLPGATSFSRANDLLRDSRAWVGWQGAGIQLAAFDIARAYALERFQFGRELARFQLVQQQLAEILGNASVSLALMAQLARIQQDGKLEMVQAAMAKSTTTRLARSSVAMGRSLLGGNGITTDFEMAKLFGDAEILYTYEGSYEINSMIVARAVTGKSAFV
;
A
#
# COMPACT_ATOMS: atom_id res chain seq x y z
N MET A 1 -4.14 -5.15 22.47
CA MET A 1 -4.61 -6.27 21.60
C MET A 1 -3.63 -7.41 21.75
N TYR A 2 -4.09 -8.61 22.00
CA TYR A 2 -3.26 -9.80 22.31
C TYR A 2 -2.28 -10.21 21.22
N ILE A 3 -2.49 -9.77 19.96
CA ILE A 3 -1.61 -10.12 18.85
C ILE A 3 -0.18 -9.55 18.99
N VAL A 4 -0.02 -8.40 19.64
CA VAL A 4 1.29 -7.78 19.92
C VAL A 4 2.10 -8.64 20.89
N ASP A 5 1.41 -9.42 21.74
CA ASP A 5 2.06 -10.35 22.70
C ASP A 5 2.75 -11.53 22.00
N LEU A 6 2.47 -11.76 20.72
CA LEU A 6 3.14 -12.77 19.90
C LEU A 6 4.50 -12.30 19.36
N LEU A 7 4.82 -11.00 19.46
CA LEU A 7 6.10 -10.46 19.03
C LEU A 7 7.22 -10.86 20.00
N PRO A 8 8.44 -11.13 19.50
CA PRO A 8 9.63 -11.19 20.35
C PRO A 8 9.80 -9.90 21.18
N PRO A 9 10.39 -9.94 22.38
CA PRO A 9 10.51 -8.78 23.25
C PRO A 9 11.14 -7.53 22.58
N ALA A 10 12.19 -7.71 21.77
CA ALA A 10 12.86 -6.61 21.07
C ALA A 10 11.95 -5.96 20.00
N GLU A 11 11.23 -6.78 19.23
CA GLU A 11 10.27 -6.28 18.25
C GLU A 11 9.07 -5.60 18.91
N ARG A 12 8.61 -6.10 20.07
CA ARG A 12 7.54 -5.49 20.84
C ARG A 12 7.92 -4.09 21.32
N ALA A 13 9.13 -3.91 21.89
CA ALA A 13 9.61 -2.62 22.35
C ALA A 13 9.66 -1.60 21.19
N ARG A 14 10.21 -2.00 20.03
CA ARG A 14 10.26 -1.20 18.81
C ARG A 14 8.85 -0.87 18.29
N TYR A 15 7.92 -1.84 18.34
CA TYR A 15 6.53 -1.63 17.95
C TYR A 15 5.86 -0.54 18.78
N GLU A 16 6.03 -0.57 20.11
CA GLU A 16 5.42 0.40 21.01
C GLU A 16 5.96 1.82 20.78
N GLU A 17 7.28 1.96 20.59
CA GLU A 17 7.91 3.22 20.25
C GLU A 17 7.38 3.81 18.93
N ILE A 18 7.38 3.00 17.86
CA ILE A 18 6.91 3.45 16.53
C ILE A 18 5.41 3.78 16.58
N ARG A 19 4.61 2.98 17.26
CA ARG A 19 3.17 3.24 17.44
C ARG A 19 2.92 4.58 18.10
N GLU A 20 3.63 4.89 19.19
CA GLU A 20 3.49 6.18 19.88
C GLU A 20 3.84 7.35 18.95
N PHE A 21 4.96 7.25 18.23
CA PHE A 21 5.35 8.22 17.23
C PHE A 21 4.28 8.41 16.15
N LEU A 22 3.76 7.33 15.57
CA LEU A 22 2.75 7.38 14.52
C LEU A 22 1.45 8.06 15.00
N GLN A 23 0.97 7.73 16.21
CA GLN A 23 -0.27 8.29 16.75
C GLN A 23 -0.12 9.75 17.18
N SER A 24 0.99 10.10 17.83
CA SER A 24 1.20 11.45 18.36
C SER A 24 1.66 12.45 17.29
N ARG A 25 2.44 12.02 16.31
CA ARG A 25 3.09 12.92 15.34
C ARG A 25 2.49 12.83 13.95
N ILE A 26 2.34 11.61 13.40
CA ILE A 26 1.90 11.42 12.01
C ILE A 26 0.39 11.69 11.91
N ARG A 27 -0.42 11.04 12.74
CA ARG A 27 -1.87 11.21 12.72
C ARG A 27 -2.29 12.66 12.94
N ALA A 28 -1.68 13.34 13.91
CA ALA A 28 -2.01 14.72 14.24
C ALA A 28 -1.80 15.70 13.08
N ALA A 29 -0.83 15.42 12.19
CA ALA A 29 -0.50 16.29 11.06
C ALA A 29 -1.23 15.90 9.76
N SER A 30 -1.69 14.65 9.62
CA SER A 30 -2.08 14.08 8.32
C SER A 30 -3.31 14.72 7.71
N ILE A 31 -4.29 15.13 8.53
CA ILE A 31 -5.56 15.64 8.03
C ILE A 31 -5.40 16.94 7.22
N ASP A 32 -4.52 17.83 7.61
CA ASP A 32 -4.26 19.07 6.91
C ASP A 32 -3.64 18.83 5.52
N TYR A 33 -2.67 17.93 5.45
CA TYR A 33 -2.07 17.51 4.18
C TYR A 33 -3.09 16.79 3.28
N TRP A 34 -3.93 15.94 3.87
CA TRP A 34 -4.98 15.25 3.15
C TRP A 34 -5.99 16.22 2.53
N ASN A 35 -6.42 17.24 3.28
CA ASN A 35 -7.36 18.25 2.81
C ASN A 35 -6.79 19.08 1.65
N ARG A 36 -5.47 19.41 1.69
CA ARG A 36 -4.79 20.18 0.64
C ARG A 36 -4.26 19.33 -0.52
N GLU A 37 -4.36 18.00 -0.45
CA GLU A 37 -3.74 17.07 -1.41
C GLU A 37 -2.21 17.28 -1.55
N GLU A 38 -1.54 17.61 -0.46
CA GLU A 38 -0.10 17.87 -0.41
C GLU A 38 0.67 16.72 0.21
N PHE A 39 1.92 16.55 -0.23
CA PHE A 39 2.80 15.52 0.33
C PHE A 39 3.64 16.10 1.48
N PRO A 40 3.69 15.41 2.65
CA PRO A 40 4.39 15.89 3.84
C PRO A 40 5.87 15.47 3.84
N PHE A 41 6.73 16.06 3.02
CA PHE A 41 8.17 15.73 2.94
C PHE A 41 8.88 15.73 4.29
N GLY A 42 8.51 16.64 5.21
CA GLY A 42 9.07 16.67 6.56
C GLY A 42 8.77 15.39 7.36
N LEU A 43 7.56 14.85 7.24
CA LEU A 43 7.17 13.61 7.91
C LEU A 43 7.86 12.39 7.31
N LEU A 44 8.20 12.40 6.02
CA LEU A 44 8.93 11.31 5.38
C LEU A 44 10.30 11.08 6.04
N SER A 45 11.04 12.15 6.31
CA SER A 45 12.33 12.06 7.04
C SER A 45 12.16 11.50 8.45
N GLU A 46 11.06 11.85 9.13
CA GLU A 46 10.76 11.30 10.47
C GLU A 46 10.45 9.80 10.40
N LEU A 47 9.67 9.33 9.40
CA LEU A 47 9.43 7.90 9.13
C LEU A 47 10.74 7.14 8.89
N GLY A 48 11.68 7.74 8.14
CA GLY A 48 13.01 7.18 7.88
C GLY A 48 13.82 6.97 9.16
N LYS A 49 13.80 7.93 10.09
CA LYS A 49 14.49 7.83 11.40
C LYS A 49 13.99 6.66 12.26
N HIS A 50 12.72 6.30 12.11
CA HIS A 50 12.13 5.13 12.77
C HIS A 50 12.28 3.82 11.97
N GLY A 51 13.07 3.84 10.88
CA GLY A 51 13.39 2.67 10.06
C GLY A 51 12.24 2.16 9.20
N LEU A 52 11.19 2.96 8.97
CA LEU A 52 10.03 2.55 8.19
C LEU A 52 10.30 2.50 6.67
N GLY A 53 11.42 3.04 6.20
CA GLY A 53 11.86 2.90 4.80
C GLY A 53 12.52 1.56 4.48
N GLY A 54 12.96 0.81 5.49
CA GLY A 54 13.74 -0.44 5.31
C GLY A 54 13.17 -1.66 6.03
N ILE A 55 11.89 -1.66 6.42
CA ILE A 55 11.32 -2.80 7.15
C ILE A 55 11.32 -4.11 6.35
N GLN A 56 11.45 -4.05 5.03
CA GLN A 56 11.51 -5.26 4.19
C GLN A 56 12.84 -5.99 4.33
N THR A 57 13.93 -5.27 4.59
CA THR A 57 15.29 -5.80 4.62
C THR A 57 15.94 -5.79 6.01
N ASP A 58 15.25 -5.33 7.06
CA ASP A 58 15.79 -5.16 8.43
C ASP A 58 15.85 -6.46 9.27
N GLY A 59 15.47 -7.60 8.70
CA GLY A 59 15.52 -8.90 9.38
C GLY A 59 14.41 -9.16 10.39
N THR A 60 13.47 -8.24 10.59
CA THR A 60 12.34 -8.44 11.51
C THR A 60 11.35 -9.49 11.01
N SER A 61 10.53 -10.01 11.92
CA SER A 61 9.52 -11.03 11.61
C SER A 61 8.43 -10.49 10.66
N LYS A 62 7.81 -11.38 9.88
CA LYS A 62 6.66 -11.01 9.03
C LYS A 62 5.48 -10.47 9.84
N LEU A 63 5.33 -10.90 11.09
CA LEU A 63 4.32 -10.37 12.01
C LEU A 63 4.62 -8.91 12.38
N PHE A 64 5.88 -8.59 12.73
CA PHE A 64 6.27 -7.22 13.03
C PHE A 64 6.04 -6.30 11.84
N LYS A 65 6.49 -6.68 10.63
CA LYS A 65 6.27 -5.93 9.38
C LYS A 65 4.78 -5.65 9.15
N GLY A 66 3.95 -6.67 9.31
CA GLY A 66 2.50 -6.54 9.18
C GLY A 66 1.89 -5.57 10.18
N LEU A 67 2.31 -5.62 11.45
CA LEU A 67 1.85 -4.71 12.48
C LEU A 67 2.32 -3.26 12.24
N MET A 68 3.48 -3.06 11.60
CA MET A 68 3.89 -1.72 11.14
C MET A 68 2.91 -1.17 10.09
N TYR A 69 2.51 -1.96 9.09
CA TYR A 69 1.48 -1.56 8.13
C TYR A 69 0.13 -1.25 8.79
N VAL A 70 -0.25 -2.00 9.83
CA VAL A 70 -1.45 -1.70 10.64
C VAL A 70 -1.34 -0.32 11.28
N GLU A 71 -0.26 -0.04 12.00
CA GLU A 71 -0.13 1.20 12.78
C GLU A 71 0.07 2.43 11.87
N VAL A 72 0.80 2.29 10.74
CA VAL A 72 0.88 3.39 9.76
C VAL A 72 -0.49 3.66 9.14
N ALA A 73 -1.27 2.62 8.77
CA ALA A 73 -2.63 2.80 8.23
C ALA A 73 -3.60 3.38 9.26
N ARG A 74 -3.43 3.04 10.54
CA ARG A 74 -4.20 3.59 11.67
C ARG A 74 -3.91 5.06 11.90
N ALA A 75 -2.68 5.52 11.61
CA ALA A 75 -2.30 6.91 11.66
C ALA A 75 -2.68 7.67 10.39
N ASP A 76 -2.30 7.16 9.22
CA ASP A 76 -2.66 7.71 7.90
C ASP A 76 -2.57 6.64 6.80
N VAL A 77 -3.67 6.46 6.07
CA VAL A 77 -3.77 5.42 5.02
C VAL A 77 -2.95 5.76 3.79
N SER A 78 -2.81 7.04 3.43
CA SER A 78 -2.00 7.47 2.28
C SER A 78 -0.52 7.22 2.51
N LEU A 79 -0.02 7.53 3.73
CA LEU A 79 1.36 7.25 4.12
C LEU A 79 1.60 5.74 4.25
N SER A 80 0.59 4.98 4.71
CA SER A 80 0.69 3.52 4.73
C SER A 80 0.79 2.94 3.31
N ALA A 81 0.07 3.50 2.34
CA ALA A 81 0.21 3.11 0.94
C ALA A 81 1.63 3.42 0.41
N LEU A 82 2.19 4.59 0.75
CA LEU A 82 3.57 4.93 0.40
C LEU A 82 4.56 3.93 1.01
N VAL A 83 4.49 3.71 2.33
CA VAL A 83 5.40 2.80 3.05
C VAL A 83 5.31 1.38 2.49
N GLY A 84 4.10 0.92 2.16
CA GLY A 84 3.89 -0.40 1.57
C GLY A 84 4.47 -0.54 0.16
N ILE A 85 4.13 0.36 -0.75
CA ILE A 85 4.68 0.38 -2.12
C ILE A 85 6.20 0.47 -2.07
N HIS A 86 6.73 1.38 -1.25
CA HIS A 86 8.16 1.60 -1.11
C HIS A 86 8.89 0.34 -0.63
N ASN A 87 8.40 -0.30 0.43
CA ASN A 87 9.06 -1.49 0.98
C ASN A 87 8.86 -2.74 0.12
N GLU A 88 7.61 -3.03 -0.30
CA GLU A 88 7.30 -4.30 -0.99
C GLU A 88 7.65 -4.25 -2.48
N LEU A 89 7.38 -3.12 -3.15
CA LEU A 89 7.48 -3.03 -4.61
C LEU A 89 8.73 -2.28 -5.10
N ILE A 90 9.44 -1.55 -4.24
CA ILE A 90 10.68 -0.86 -4.62
C ILE A 90 11.87 -1.48 -3.90
N VAL A 91 11.96 -1.37 -2.57
CA VAL A 91 13.08 -1.94 -1.80
C VAL A 91 13.17 -3.45 -2.01
N GLY A 92 12.05 -4.18 -1.85
CA GLY A 92 12.02 -5.64 -2.02
C GLY A 92 12.36 -6.09 -3.44
N MET A 93 11.87 -5.38 -4.47
CA MET A 93 12.21 -5.74 -5.85
C MET A 93 13.67 -5.47 -6.21
N ILE A 94 14.26 -4.36 -5.75
CA ILE A 94 15.68 -4.08 -5.98
C ILE A 94 16.54 -5.08 -5.19
N ASP A 95 16.18 -5.41 -3.96
CA ASP A 95 16.90 -6.38 -3.15
C ASP A 95 16.86 -7.80 -3.77
N GLU A 96 15.72 -8.22 -4.30
CA GLU A 96 15.58 -9.57 -4.87
C GLU A 96 16.03 -9.68 -6.33
N LEU A 97 15.74 -8.65 -7.15
CA LEU A 97 15.91 -8.71 -8.61
C LEU A 97 17.07 -7.88 -9.16
N GLY A 98 17.63 -6.98 -8.34
CA GLY A 98 18.71 -6.08 -8.71
C GLY A 98 20.08 -6.76 -8.73
N SER A 99 21.02 -6.18 -9.49
CA SER A 99 22.46 -6.52 -9.38
C SER A 99 23.03 -5.95 -8.06
N GLU A 100 24.21 -6.44 -7.66
CA GLU A 100 24.89 -5.93 -6.47
C GLU A 100 25.23 -4.43 -6.59
N GLU A 101 25.54 -3.94 -7.79
CA GLU A 101 25.78 -2.52 -8.07
C GLU A 101 24.48 -1.70 -7.92
N GLN A 102 23.35 -2.23 -8.39
CA GLN A 102 22.04 -1.58 -8.24
C GLN A 102 21.62 -1.54 -6.76
N LYS A 103 21.80 -2.62 -6.01
CA LYS A 103 21.55 -2.67 -4.57
C LYS A 103 22.41 -1.65 -3.83
N ALA A 104 23.73 -1.64 -4.10
CA ALA A 104 24.66 -0.70 -3.47
C ALA A 104 24.33 0.77 -3.78
N ARG A 105 23.83 1.05 -4.99
CA ARG A 105 23.45 2.41 -5.41
C ARG A 105 22.16 2.88 -4.76
N TRP A 106 21.12 2.05 -4.71
CA TRP A 106 19.77 2.50 -4.42
C TRP A 106 19.30 2.18 -2.99
N LEU A 107 19.59 0.99 -2.45
CA LEU A 107 19.03 0.58 -1.15
C LEU A 107 19.38 1.51 0.01
N PRO A 108 20.60 2.07 0.15
CA PRO A 108 20.90 2.97 1.27
C PRO A 108 20.00 4.21 1.31
N GLY A 109 19.77 4.86 0.16
CA GLY A 109 18.91 6.04 0.06
C GLY A 109 17.44 5.71 0.28
N LEU A 110 16.98 4.58 -0.26
CA LEU A 110 15.60 4.10 -0.10
C LEU A 110 15.30 3.73 1.36
N THR A 111 16.14 2.90 2.00
CA THR A 111 15.90 2.48 3.39
C THR A 111 15.92 3.63 4.39
N ALA A 112 16.63 4.71 4.08
CA ALA A 112 16.64 5.94 4.86
C ALA A 112 15.52 6.94 4.50
N PHE A 113 14.69 6.65 3.48
CA PHE A 113 13.73 7.60 2.90
C PHE A 113 14.36 8.93 2.43
N THR A 114 15.62 8.92 2.04
CA THR A 114 16.28 10.06 1.36
C THR A 114 16.11 9.99 -0.15
N GLN A 115 15.70 8.84 -0.67
CA GLN A 115 15.28 8.61 -2.05
C GLN A 115 13.95 7.87 -2.08
N LEU A 116 13.14 8.13 -3.10
CA LEU A 116 11.87 7.48 -3.35
C LEU A 116 11.86 6.82 -4.73
N GLY A 117 11.31 5.62 -4.80
CA GLY A 117 10.97 4.97 -6.06
C GLY A 117 9.45 4.93 -6.28
N ALA A 118 9.04 4.93 -7.54
CA ALA A 118 7.67 4.74 -7.96
C ALA A 118 7.51 3.41 -8.71
N PHE A 119 6.46 2.63 -8.40
CA PHE A 119 6.21 1.36 -9.07
C PHE A 119 5.29 1.56 -10.29
N ALA A 120 5.83 1.47 -11.50
CA ALA A 120 5.18 1.84 -12.75
C ALA A 120 4.81 0.61 -13.60
N LEU A 121 3.71 -0.08 -13.21
CA LEU A 121 3.17 -1.23 -13.93
C LEU A 121 1.90 -0.88 -14.71
N THR A 122 0.84 -0.44 -14.02
CA THR A 122 -0.51 -0.18 -14.57
C THR A 122 -0.49 0.87 -15.67
N GLU A 123 -1.27 0.66 -16.74
CA GLU A 123 -1.38 1.53 -17.91
C GLU A 123 -2.78 2.15 -18.03
N PRO A 124 -2.95 3.24 -18.82
CA PRO A 124 -4.27 3.89 -18.97
C PRO A 124 -5.36 2.93 -19.43
N ASP A 125 -5.07 2.04 -20.37
CA ASP A 125 -6.02 1.12 -21.00
C ASP A 125 -5.96 -0.29 -20.40
N HIS A 126 -4.94 -0.61 -19.60
CA HIS A 126 -4.69 -1.93 -19.02
C HIS A 126 -4.42 -1.87 -17.52
N GLY A 127 -5.40 -2.24 -16.72
CA GLY A 127 -5.32 -2.35 -15.25
C GLY A 127 -5.41 -3.80 -14.79
N SER A 128 -6.62 -4.34 -14.72
CA SER A 128 -6.85 -5.71 -14.26
C SER A 128 -6.32 -6.78 -15.21
N ASP A 129 -6.19 -6.48 -16.47
CA ASP A 129 -5.67 -7.34 -17.56
C ASP A 129 -4.20 -7.08 -17.89
N ILE A 130 -3.48 -6.33 -17.07
CA ILE A 130 -2.11 -5.87 -17.33
C ILE A 130 -1.13 -7.00 -17.72
N ALA A 131 -1.35 -8.21 -17.21
CA ALA A 131 -0.51 -9.36 -17.52
C ALA A 131 -0.43 -9.69 -19.03
N GLY A 132 -1.54 -9.53 -19.74
CA GLY A 132 -1.62 -9.75 -21.20
C GLY A 132 -1.58 -8.47 -22.02
N GLY A 133 -2.15 -7.38 -21.46
CA GLY A 133 -2.39 -6.12 -22.15
C GLY A 133 -1.25 -5.11 -22.10
N LEU A 134 -0.19 -5.32 -21.31
CA LEU A 134 0.88 -4.34 -21.14
C LEU A 134 1.45 -3.91 -22.50
N ALA A 135 1.31 -2.61 -22.83
CA ALA A 135 1.62 -2.02 -24.10
C ALA A 135 2.92 -1.19 -24.13
N THR A 136 3.42 -0.73 -22.97
CA THR A 136 4.73 -0.04 -22.87
C THR A 136 5.82 -0.95 -23.41
N THR A 137 6.66 -0.43 -24.32
CA THR A 137 7.75 -1.19 -24.97
C THR A 137 9.13 -0.75 -24.50
N ALA A 138 10.09 -1.66 -24.62
CA ALA A 138 11.51 -1.40 -24.42
C ALA A 138 12.29 -1.99 -25.60
N ARG A 139 13.12 -1.17 -26.24
CA ARG A 139 13.94 -1.57 -27.38
C ARG A 139 15.41 -1.37 -27.03
N ARG A 140 16.22 -2.39 -27.31
CA ARG A 140 17.66 -2.29 -27.14
C ARG A 140 18.27 -1.44 -28.26
N ASP A 141 19.10 -0.46 -27.90
CA ASP A 141 19.83 0.40 -28.85
C ASP A 141 21.29 0.56 -28.41
N GLY A 142 22.15 -0.30 -28.89
CA GLY A 142 23.57 -0.35 -28.49
C GLY A 142 23.75 -0.63 -26.98
N SER A 143 24.32 0.33 -26.27
CA SER A 143 24.53 0.27 -24.80
C SER A 143 23.37 0.81 -23.98
N GLU A 144 22.24 1.15 -24.63
CA GLU A 144 21.07 1.74 -23.97
C GLU A 144 19.81 0.91 -24.22
N TRP A 145 18.77 1.17 -23.42
CA TRP A 145 17.39 0.85 -23.71
C TRP A 145 16.61 2.14 -24.02
N VAL A 146 15.69 2.03 -24.95
CA VAL A 146 14.71 3.08 -25.29
C VAL A 146 13.34 2.60 -24.86
N ILE A 147 12.67 3.34 -23.98
CA ILE A 147 11.39 2.95 -23.41
C ILE A 147 10.32 3.93 -23.87
N SER A 148 9.20 3.40 -24.43
CA SER A 148 8.07 4.20 -24.91
C SER A 148 6.75 3.63 -24.40
N GLY A 149 5.84 4.50 -23.94
CA GLY A 149 4.52 4.12 -23.46
C GLY A 149 3.94 5.07 -22.44
N ALA A 150 2.93 4.61 -21.71
CA ALA A 150 2.29 5.39 -20.67
C ALA A 150 1.96 4.51 -19.46
N LYS A 151 2.00 5.12 -18.27
CA LYS A 151 1.62 4.48 -17.00
C LYS A 151 0.59 5.33 -16.27
N ARG A 152 -0.30 4.68 -15.53
CA ARG A 152 -1.40 5.36 -14.81
C ARG A 152 -1.51 4.87 -13.37
N TRP A 153 -1.99 5.74 -12.48
CA TRP A 153 -2.18 5.47 -11.05
C TRP A 153 -0.88 5.25 -10.27
N ILE A 154 0.25 5.74 -10.76
CA ILE A 154 1.56 5.47 -10.19
C ILE A 154 1.76 6.23 -8.90
N GLY A 155 1.81 5.52 -7.76
CA GLY A 155 2.04 6.10 -6.44
C GLY A 155 3.41 6.75 -6.34
N ALA A 156 3.48 7.93 -5.70
CA ALA A 156 4.67 8.77 -5.62
C ALA A 156 5.22 9.24 -7.00
N GLY A 157 4.50 9.04 -8.10
CA GLY A 157 5.01 9.24 -9.46
C GLY A 157 5.49 10.64 -9.78
N THR A 158 5.02 11.69 -9.08
CA THR A 158 5.48 13.08 -9.25
C THR A 158 6.59 13.51 -8.29
N ILE A 159 6.97 12.67 -7.33
CA ILE A 159 7.94 13.00 -6.28
C ILE A 159 9.06 11.98 -6.15
N ALA A 160 9.03 10.91 -6.94
CA ALA A 160 10.05 9.86 -6.92
C ALA A 160 11.33 10.28 -7.67
N ASP A 161 12.47 9.78 -7.24
CA ASP A 161 13.77 9.96 -7.90
C ASP A 161 13.89 9.06 -9.14
N PHE A 162 13.21 7.90 -9.12
CA PHE A 162 13.11 6.99 -10.25
C PHE A 162 11.77 6.25 -10.25
N ALA A 163 11.40 5.71 -11.41
CA ALA A 163 10.33 4.76 -11.58
C ALA A 163 10.89 3.37 -11.93
N LEU A 164 10.39 2.33 -11.24
CA LEU A 164 10.57 0.94 -11.65
C LEU A 164 9.53 0.64 -12.73
N VAL A 165 9.91 0.77 -13.98
CA VAL A 165 9.02 0.64 -15.15
C VAL A 165 9.02 -0.80 -15.66
N TRP A 166 7.83 -1.39 -15.74
CA TRP A 166 7.65 -2.67 -16.44
C TRP A 166 7.28 -2.42 -17.90
N ALA A 167 8.08 -2.97 -18.80
CA ALA A 167 7.93 -2.80 -20.25
C ALA A 167 8.17 -4.10 -20.99
N ARG A 168 7.54 -4.25 -22.16
CA ARG A 168 7.71 -5.40 -23.05
C ARG A 168 8.94 -5.20 -23.92
N ASP A 169 9.90 -6.09 -23.81
CA ASP A 169 11.06 -6.10 -24.73
C ASP A 169 10.61 -6.50 -26.13
N GLU A 170 10.87 -5.63 -27.10
CA GLU A 170 10.49 -5.85 -28.51
C GLU A 170 11.17 -7.08 -29.12
N ALA A 171 12.38 -7.46 -28.63
CA ALA A 171 13.16 -8.56 -29.19
C ALA A 171 12.61 -9.95 -28.82
N ASP A 172 12.17 -10.15 -27.58
CA ASP A 172 11.74 -11.45 -27.07
C ASP A 172 10.30 -11.47 -26.53
N GLN A 173 9.61 -10.33 -26.57
CA GLN A 173 8.24 -10.12 -26.08
C GLN A 173 8.05 -10.38 -24.57
N GLN A 174 9.13 -10.54 -23.81
CA GLN A 174 9.05 -10.70 -22.37
C GLN A 174 8.85 -9.35 -21.69
N ILE A 175 8.09 -9.34 -20.59
CA ILE A 175 7.93 -8.16 -19.76
C ILE A 175 9.07 -8.13 -18.76
N LYS A 176 9.85 -7.06 -18.79
CA LYS A 176 11.06 -6.83 -17.97
C LYS A 176 10.92 -5.59 -17.11
N GLY A 177 11.68 -5.50 -16.02
CA GLY A 177 11.69 -4.37 -15.09
C GLY A 177 12.92 -3.47 -15.31
N PHE A 178 12.70 -2.16 -15.39
CA PHE A 178 13.73 -1.17 -15.68
C PHE A 178 13.71 -0.05 -14.64
N ILE A 179 14.88 0.37 -14.15
CA ILE A 179 15.04 1.57 -13.33
C ILE A 179 15.16 2.77 -14.25
N VAL A 180 14.19 3.68 -14.20
CA VAL A 180 14.14 4.88 -15.04
C VAL A 180 14.18 6.11 -14.14
N GLU A 181 15.29 6.85 -14.12
CA GLU A 181 15.41 8.09 -13.37
C GLU A 181 14.40 9.12 -13.92
N THR A 182 13.72 9.87 -13.04
CA THR A 182 12.59 10.73 -13.43
C THR A 182 13.00 12.03 -14.10
N ASP A 183 14.28 12.41 -14.03
CA ASP A 183 14.86 13.58 -14.67
C ASP A 183 15.32 13.35 -16.13
N ARG A 184 15.13 12.14 -16.67
CA ARG A 184 15.53 11.82 -18.04
C ARG A 184 14.66 12.52 -19.08
N PRO A 185 15.26 12.98 -20.19
CA PRO A 185 14.50 13.48 -21.33
C PRO A 185 13.44 12.47 -21.78
N GLY A 186 12.22 12.96 -22.08
CA GLY A 186 11.10 12.11 -22.50
C GLY A 186 10.26 11.55 -21.32
N TYR A 187 10.72 11.61 -20.06
CA TYR A 187 9.92 11.25 -18.90
C TYR A 187 9.06 12.43 -18.45
N THR A 188 7.75 12.25 -18.39
CA THR A 188 6.82 13.26 -17.91
C THR A 188 5.81 12.65 -16.95
N ALA A 189 5.70 13.19 -15.73
CA ALA A 189 4.72 12.76 -14.73
C ALA A 189 3.74 13.89 -14.41
N THR A 190 2.44 13.59 -14.51
CA THR A 190 1.35 14.53 -14.22
C THR A 190 0.52 14.02 -13.05
N LYS A 191 0.33 14.86 -12.03
CA LYS A 191 -0.45 14.50 -10.84
C LYS A 191 -1.91 14.18 -11.20
N ILE A 192 -2.42 13.07 -10.69
CA ILE A 192 -3.84 12.73 -10.69
C ILE A 192 -4.48 13.41 -9.46
N ALA A 193 -5.25 14.46 -9.70
CA ALA A 193 -5.97 15.24 -8.69
C ALA A 193 -7.41 14.76 -8.47
N ASN A 194 -8.11 15.38 -7.51
CA ASN A 194 -9.54 15.19 -7.24
C ASN A 194 -9.94 13.76 -6.84
N LYS A 195 -9.02 13.02 -6.21
CA LYS A 195 -9.32 11.69 -5.67
C LYS A 195 -10.19 11.81 -4.42
N ILE A 196 -11.07 10.85 -4.20
CA ILE A 196 -11.89 10.76 -2.99
C ILE A 196 -11.14 10.23 -1.77
N GLY A 197 -9.98 9.58 -1.98
CA GLY A 197 -9.14 9.00 -0.93
C GLY A 197 -7.67 8.96 -1.32
N LEU A 198 -6.81 8.57 -0.37
CA LEU A 198 -5.34 8.62 -0.51
C LEU A 198 -4.84 9.95 -1.05
N ARG A 199 -5.42 11.08 -0.58
CA ARG A 199 -5.18 12.40 -1.17
C ARG A 199 -3.76 12.91 -0.92
N ILE A 200 -3.08 12.46 0.13
CA ILE A 200 -1.66 12.72 0.39
C ILE A 200 -0.76 12.03 -0.64
N MET A 201 -1.14 10.81 -1.09
CA MET A 201 -0.36 10.07 -2.07
C MET A 201 -0.36 10.79 -3.42
N GLN A 202 0.84 11.11 -3.92
CA GLN A 202 1.04 11.79 -5.19
C GLN A 202 1.00 10.77 -6.35
N ASN A 203 -0.22 10.30 -6.68
CA ASN A 203 -0.41 9.44 -7.84
C ASN A 203 -0.23 10.25 -9.13
N ALA A 204 0.38 9.63 -10.14
CA ALA A 204 0.63 10.25 -11.44
C ALA A 204 0.17 9.40 -12.62
N ASP A 205 -0.15 10.09 -13.71
CA ASP A 205 -0.02 9.60 -15.07
C ASP A 205 1.42 9.88 -15.53
N ILE A 206 2.09 8.88 -16.11
CA ILE A 206 3.46 8.98 -16.62
C ILE A 206 3.43 8.72 -18.12
N VAL A 207 4.10 9.58 -18.90
CA VAL A 207 4.38 9.40 -20.33
C VAL A 207 5.87 9.16 -20.49
N LEU A 208 6.23 8.14 -21.26
CA LEU A 208 7.57 7.76 -21.64
C LEU A 208 7.69 7.92 -23.15
N ASP A 209 8.34 9.00 -23.59
CA ASP A 209 8.54 9.33 -25.00
C ASP A 209 10.01 9.09 -25.38
N GLU A 210 10.29 7.88 -25.88
CA GLU A 210 11.63 7.41 -26.24
C GLU A 210 12.69 7.65 -25.14
N VAL A 211 12.33 7.37 -23.87
CA VAL A 211 13.22 7.57 -22.72
C VAL A 211 14.42 6.64 -22.83
N ARG A 212 15.63 7.23 -22.89
CA ARG A 212 16.89 6.49 -22.97
C ARG A 212 17.46 6.25 -21.58
N ILE A 213 17.79 5.00 -21.30
CA ILE A 213 18.45 4.57 -20.07
C ILE A 213 19.65 3.67 -20.37
N PRO A 214 20.69 3.67 -19.52
CA PRO A 214 21.80 2.73 -19.65
C PRO A 214 21.36 1.27 -19.59
N ALA A 215 22.13 0.39 -20.21
CA ALA A 215 21.82 -1.04 -20.23
C ALA A 215 21.72 -1.66 -18.84
N GLU A 216 22.56 -1.20 -17.94
CA GLU A 216 22.65 -1.62 -16.55
C GLU A 216 21.44 -1.23 -15.69
N ASN A 217 20.53 -0.39 -16.22
CA ASN A 217 19.27 -0.07 -15.53
C ASN A 217 18.20 -1.16 -15.67
N LEU A 218 18.42 -2.18 -16.52
CA LEU A 218 17.60 -3.41 -16.49
C LEU A 218 17.86 -4.17 -15.19
N LEU A 219 16.79 -4.54 -14.48
CA LEU A 219 16.90 -5.45 -13.33
C LEU A 219 17.21 -6.87 -13.83
N PRO A 220 18.38 -7.45 -13.53
CA PRO A 220 18.78 -8.74 -14.11
C PRO A 220 17.88 -9.91 -13.66
N GLY A 221 17.24 -9.82 -12.50
CA GLY A 221 16.27 -10.80 -12.02
C GLY A 221 14.85 -10.64 -12.58
N ALA A 222 14.54 -9.50 -13.21
CA ALA A 222 13.20 -9.17 -13.73
C ALA A 222 13.07 -9.55 -15.23
N THR A 223 13.24 -10.83 -15.56
CA THR A 223 13.32 -11.33 -16.93
C THR A 223 11.97 -11.76 -17.52
N SER A 224 10.92 -11.79 -16.73
CA SER A 224 9.57 -12.16 -17.16
C SER A 224 8.50 -11.61 -16.20
N PHE A 225 7.24 -11.53 -16.65
CA PHE A 225 6.12 -11.10 -15.82
C PHE A 225 5.85 -12.04 -14.62
N SER A 226 6.22 -13.32 -14.70
CA SER A 226 6.07 -14.24 -13.58
C SER A 226 6.86 -13.77 -12.35
N ARG A 227 8.04 -13.20 -12.54
CA ARG A 227 8.86 -12.64 -11.45
C ARG A 227 8.19 -11.43 -10.78
N ALA A 228 7.57 -10.54 -11.59
CA ALA A 228 6.73 -9.47 -11.06
C ALA A 228 5.56 -10.03 -10.25
N ASN A 229 4.88 -11.06 -10.78
CA ASN A 229 3.69 -11.65 -10.16
C ASN A 229 4.00 -12.35 -8.82
N ASP A 230 5.19 -12.94 -8.67
CA ASP A 230 5.63 -13.53 -7.39
C ASP A 230 5.71 -12.45 -6.29
N LEU A 231 6.26 -11.29 -6.60
CA LEU A 231 6.36 -10.16 -5.67
C LEU A 231 4.99 -9.48 -5.44
N LEU A 232 4.13 -9.41 -6.48
CA LEU A 232 2.75 -8.94 -6.33
C LEU A 232 1.89 -9.85 -5.44
N ARG A 233 2.24 -11.14 -5.28
CA ARG A 233 1.60 -12.02 -4.29
C ARG A 233 1.84 -11.51 -2.87
N ASP A 234 3.08 -11.19 -2.55
CA ASP A 234 3.46 -10.71 -1.22
C ASP A 234 2.91 -9.29 -0.96
N SER A 235 2.84 -8.45 -1.99
CA SER A 235 2.26 -7.11 -1.89
C SER A 235 0.76 -7.13 -1.52
N ARG A 236 -0.02 -8.11 -1.93
CA ARG A 236 -1.42 -8.24 -1.50
C ARG A 236 -1.56 -8.43 0.01
N ALA A 237 -0.58 -9.06 0.66
CA ALA A 237 -0.60 -9.28 2.10
C ALA A 237 -0.50 -7.95 2.88
N TRP A 238 0.35 -6.99 2.47
CA TRP A 238 0.46 -5.72 3.19
C TRP A 238 -0.84 -4.90 3.10
N VAL A 239 -1.58 -4.97 1.98
CA VAL A 239 -2.91 -4.33 1.88
C VAL A 239 -3.92 -4.97 2.83
N GLY A 240 -3.83 -6.27 3.05
CA GLY A 240 -4.63 -6.96 4.08
C GLY A 240 -4.39 -6.40 5.48
N TRP A 241 -3.15 -6.10 5.84
CA TRP A 241 -2.78 -5.45 7.09
C TRP A 241 -3.31 -4.01 7.19
N GLN A 242 -3.23 -3.24 6.10
CA GLN A 242 -3.83 -1.90 6.05
C GLN A 242 -5.34 -1.95 6.29
N GLY A 243 -6.03 -2.95 5.73
CA GLY A 243 -7.46 -3.16 5.98
C GLY A 243 -7.77 -3.36 7.45
N ALA A 244 -6.92 -4.06 8.22
CA ALA A 244 -7.06 -4.17 9.67
C ALA A 244 -6.75 -2.83 10.39
N GLY A 245 -5.75 -2.10 9.93
CA GLY A 245 -5.35 -0.79 10.48
C GLY A 245 -6.47 0.25 10.40
N ILE A 246 -7.11 0.36 9.23
CA ILE A 246 -8.21 1.34 9.03
C ILE A 246 -9.45 0.97 9.88
N GLN A 247 -9.71 -0.32 10.12
CA GLN A 247 -10.79 -0.76 11.03
C GLN A 247 -10.50 -0.32 12.47
N LEU A 248 -9.26 -0.41 12.93
CA LEU A 248 -8.85 0.09 14.24
C LEU A 248 -8.95 1.61 14.33
N ALA A 249 -8.54 2.35 13.30
CA ALA A 249 -8.71 3.80 13.24
C ALA A 249 -10.20 4.18 13.35
N ALA A 250 -11.07 3.49 12.60
CA ALA A 250 -12.51 3.71 12.65
C ALA A 250 -13.09 3.43 14.04
N PHE A 251 -12.62 2.37 14.71
CA PHE A 251 -13.01 2.06 16.09
C PHE A 251 -12.58 3.16 17.06
N ASP A 252 -11.33 3.62 16.98
CA ASP A 252 -10.79 4.64 17.88
C ASP A 252 -11.58 5.95 17.77
N ILE A 253 -11.84 6.41 16.55
CA ILE A 253 -12.58 7.65 16.27
C ILE A 253 -14.03 7.51 16.74
N ALA A 254 -14.70 6.43 16.37
CA ALA A 254 -16.10 6.20 16.73
C ALA A 254 -16.28 6.07 18.26
N ARG A 255 -15.34 5.38 18.92
CA ARG A 255 -15.34 5.22 20.38
C ARG A 255 -15.11 6.55 21.09
N ALA A 256 -14.09 7.31 20.69
CA ALA A 256 -13.81 8.61 21.29
C ALA A 256 -15.03 9.54 21.17
N TYR A 257 -15.57 9.65 19.96
CA TYR A 257 -16.76 10.45 19.69
C TYR A 257 -17.97 10.01 20.53
N ALA A 258 -18.24 8.71 20.63
CA ALA A 258 -19.39 8.20 21.40
C ALA A 258 -19.29 8.47 22.90
N LEU A 259 -18.08 8.53 23.46
CA LEU A 259 -17.83 8.83 24.88
C LEU A 259 -17.98 10.33 25.20
N GLU A 260 -17.72 11.22 24.23
CA GLU A 260 -17.74 12.67 24.41
C GLU A 260 -19.06 13.31 23.97
N ARG A 261 -19.72 12.76 22.97
CA ARG A 261 -20.94 13.33 22.39
C ARG A 261 -22.18 13.04 23.25
N PHE A 262 -22.90 14.09 23.68
CA PHE A 262 -24.16 14.00 24.38
C PHE A 262 -25.35 14.19 23.43
N GLN A 263 -26.33 13.32 23.52
CA GLN A 263 -27.67 13.47 22.92
C GLN A 263 -28.74 12.87 23.87
N PHE A 264 -29.92 13.42 23.86
CA PHE A 264 -31.01 12.98 24.75
C PHE A 264 -30.59 12.90 26.25
N GLY A 265 -29.75 13.86 26.68
CA GLY A 265 -29.30 14.01 28.06
C GLY A 265 -28.25 13.04 28.56
N ARG A 266 -27.62 12.26 27.67
CA ARG A 266 -26.53 11.30 28.01
C ARG A 266 -25.54 11.09 26.86
N GLU A 267 -24.39 10.51 27.18
CA GLU A 267 -23.36 10.16 26.19
C GLU A 267 -23.92 9.16 25.16
N LEU A 268 -23.53 9.27 23.90
CA LEU A 268 -23.91 8.31 22.84
C LEU A 268 -23.49 6.88 23.19
N ALA A 269 -22.37 6.69 23.89
CA ALA A 269 -21.89 5.38 24.33
C ALA A 269 -22.87 4.62 25.27
N ARG A 270 -23.90 5.29 25.80
CA ARG A 270 -24.93 4.66 26.63
C ARG A 270 -26.13 4.11 25.83
N PHE A 271 -26.13 4.25 24.50
CA PHE A 271 -27.21 3.73 23.68
C PHE A 271 -26.85 2.35 23.12
N GLN A 272 -27.79 1.41 23.21
CA GLN A 272 -27.56 0.01 22.82
C GLN A 272 -27.11 -0.15 21.34
N LEU A 273 -27.72 0.60 20.41
CA LEU A 273 -27.33 0.53 19.00
C LEU A 273 -25.93 1.09 18.75
N VAL A 274 -25.48 2.08 19.51
CA VAL A 274 -24.11 2.61 19.45
C VAL A 274 -23.12 1.58 19.98
N GLN A 275 -23.45 0.94 21.11
CA GLN A 275 -22.61 -0.14 21.67
C GLN A 275 -22.50 -1.32 20.73
N GLN A 276 -23.60 -1.72 20.06
CA GLN A 276 -23.59 -2.76 19.04
C GLN A 276 -22.64 -2.42 17.88
N GLN A 277 -22.73 -1.21 17.32
CA GLN A 277 -21.85 -0.77 16.24
C GLN A 277 -20.38 -0.78 16.66
N LEU A 278 -20.05 -0.28 17.85
CA LEU A 278 -18.67 -0.31 18.36
C LEU A 278 -18.16 -1.75 18.53
N ALA A 279 -19.00 -2.65 19.06
CA ALA A 279 -18.65 -4.06 19.21
C ALA A 279 -18.40 -4.73 17.83
N GLU A 280 -19.21 -4.41 16.82
CA GLU A 280 -19.07 -4.94 15.47
C GLU A 280 -17.81 -4.43 14.79
N ILE A 281 -17.49 -3.13 14.85
CA ILE A 281 -16.26 -2.56 14.29
C ILE A 281 -15.03 -3.24 14.94
N LEU A 282 -15.02 -3.39 16.26
CA LEU A 282 -13.93 -4.05 16.98
C LEU A 282 -13.83 -5.54 16.64
N GLY A 283 -14.97 -6.22 16.48
CA GLY A 283 -15.06 -7.61 16.05
C GLY A 283 -14.44 -7.81 14.65
N ASN A 284 -14.79 -6.95 13.70
CA ASN A 284 -14.23 -6.96 12.36
C ASN A 284 -12.68 -6.78 12.37
N ALA A 285 -12.19 -5.81 13.15
CA ALA A 285 -10.75 -5.58 13.32
C ALA A 285 -10.04 -6.80 13.93
N SER A 286 -10.66 -7.43 14.93
CA SER A 286 -10.11 -8.62 15.60
C SER A 286 -10.00 -9.81 14.66
N VAL A 287 -11.04 -10.06 13.86
CA VAL A 287 -11.04 -11.14 12.85
C VAL A 287 -9.99 -10.87 11.77
N SER A 288 -9.90 -9.63 11.29
CA SER A 288 -8.91 -9.23 10.30
C SER A 288 -7.48 -9.44 10.80
N LEU A 289 -7.19 -9.04 12.03
CA LEU A 289 -5.87 -9.23 12.64
C LEU A 289 -5.53 -10.71 12.85
N ALA A 290 -6.48 -11.53 13.28
CA ALA A 290 -6.27 -12.97 13.43
C ALA A 290 -5.95 -13.64 12.09
N LEU A 291 -6.69 -13.30 11.03
CA LEU A 291 -6.43 -13.76 9.67
C LEU A 291 -5.03 -13.35 9.20
N MET A 292 -4.67 -12.09 9.40
CA MET A 292 -3.39 -11.56 8.96
C MET A 292 -2.21 -12.12 9.76
N ALA A 293 -2.37 -12.39 11.06
CA ALA A 293 -1.34 -13.05 11.85
C ALA A 293 -1.05 -14.48 11.36
N GLN A 294 -2.11 -15.23 11.02
CA GLN A 294 -1.94 -16.54 10.41
C GLN A 294 -1.25 -16.45 9.05
N LEU A 295 -1.58 -15.43 8.25
CA LEU A 295 -0.93 -15.19 6.95
C LEU A 295 0.58 -14.87 7.14
N ALA A 296 0.93 -14.02 8.12
CA ALA A 296 2.32 -13.71 8.43
C ALA A 296 3.14 -14.96 8.81
N ARG A 297 2.53 -15.90 9.55
CA ARG A 297 3.16 -17.19 9.85
C ARG A 297 3.43 -18.00 8.58
N ILE A 298 2.45 -18.07 7.67
CA ILE A 298 2.60 -18.77 6.39
C ILE A 298 3.69 -18.11 5.54
N GLN A 299 3.76 -16.77 5.51
CA GLN A 299 4.83 -16.02 4.84
C GLN A 299 6.20 -16.28 5.46
N GLN A 300 6.28 -16.31 6.79
CA GLN A 300 7.54 -16.59 7.51
C GLN A 300 8.10 -17.97 7.17
N ASP A 301 7.21 -18.95 6.93
CA ASP A 301 7.56 -20.30 6.49
C ASP A 301 7.87 -20.41 4.98
N GLY A 302 7.76 -19.31 4.21
CA GLY A 302 7.93 -19.30 2.74
C GLY A 302 6.85 -20.05 1.97
N LYS A 303 5.64 -20.21 2.55
CA LYS A 303 4.54 -21.04 1.99
C LYS A 303 3.34 -20.23 1.54
N LEU A 304 3.47 -18.90 1.42
CA LEU A 304 2.35 -18.07 0.98
C LEU A 304 2.01 -18.35 -0.48
N GLU A 305 0.73 -18.65 -0.72
CA GLU A 305 0.16 -18.79 -2.06
C GLU A 305 -0.68 -17.58 -2.44
N MET A 306 -0.81 -17.32 -3.75
CA MET A 306 -1.59 -16.21 -4.31
C MET A 306 -3.05 -16.22 -3.80
N VAL A 307 -3.67 -17.39 -3.70
CA VAL A 307 -5.05 -17.52 -3.24
C VAL A 307 -5.24 -17.08 -1.79
N GLN A 308 -4.26 -17.35 -0.92
CA GLN A 308 -4.31 -16.95 0.48
C GLN A 308 -4.17 -15.44 0.63
N ALA A 309 -3.22 -14.83 -0.11
CA ALA A 309 -3.02 -13.38 -0.14
C ALA A 309 -4.25 -12.65 -0.71
N ALA A 310 -4.82 -13.15 -1.81
CA ALA A 310 -6.02 -12.60 -2.44
C ALA A 310 -7.25 -12.67 -1.49
N MET A 311 -7.45 -13.81 -0.82
CA MET A 311 -8.54 -13.99 0.15
C MET A 311 -8.37 -13.06 1.34
N ALA A 312 -7.17 -12.92 1.88
CA ALA A 312 -6.89 -12.04 3.01
C ALA A 312 -7.16 -10.58 2.64
N LYS A 313 -6.61 -10.10 1.50
CA LYS A 313 -6.83 -8.74 1.02
C LYS A 313 -8.32 -8.44 0.80
N SER A 314 -9.04 -9.28 0.06
CA SER A 314 -10.46 -9.07 -0.23
C SER A 314 -11.31 -9.07 1.03
N THR A 315 -11.03 -9.96 1.98
CA THR A 315 -11.78 -10.06 3.24
C THR A 315 -11.57 -8.83 4.11
N THR A 316 -10.32 -8.45 4.38
CA THR A 316 -10.00 -7.36 5.31
C THR A 316 -10.43 -5.99 4.76
N THR A 317 -10.27 -5.75 3.45
CA THR A 317 -10.69 -4.48 2.84
C THR A 317 -12.22 -4.35 2.74
N ARG A 318 -12.95 -5.44 2.53
CA ARG A 318 -14.42 -5.45 2.61
C ARG A 318 -14.90 -5.13 4.03
N LEU A 319 -14.27 -5.73 5.06
CA LEU A 319 -14.57 -5.45 6.45
C LEU A 319 -14.18 -4.00 6.83
N ALA A 320 -13.11 -3.45 6.25
CA ALA A 320 -12.73 -2.05 6.43
C ALA A 320 -13.84 -1.11 5.93
N ARG A 321 -14.36 -1.30 4.71
CA ARG A 321 -15.49 -0.52 4.17
C ARG A 321 -16.71 -0.56 5.09
N SER A 322 -17.08 -1.75 5.57
CA SER A 322 -18.21 -1.92 6.51
C SER A 322 -17.97 -1.16 7.81
N SER A 323 -16.76 -1.30 8.40
CA SER A 323 -16.40 -0.67 9.67
C SER A 323 -16.40 0.86 9.59
N VAL A 324 -15.80 1.43 8.54
CA VAL A 324 -15.79 2.91 8.38
C VAL A 324 -17.18 3.46 8.05
N ALA A 325 -18.01 2.72 7.31
CA ALA A 325 -19.40 3.10 7.04
C ALA A 325 -20.24 3.16 8.34
N MET A 326 -20.08 2.18 9.22
CA MET A 326 -20.71 2.19 10.56
C MET A 326 -20.19 3.35 11.41
N GLY A 327 -18.86 3.56 11.46
CA GLY A 327 -18.26 4.68 12.18
C GLY A 327 -18.77 6.03 11.68
N ARG A 328 -18.83 6.24 10.36
CA ARG A 328 -19.36 7.44 9.74
C ARG A 328 -20.84 7.65 10.12
N SER A 329 -21.65 6.61 10.10
CA SER A 329 -23.05 6.66 10.49
C SER A 329 -23.22 7.03 11.97
N LEU A 330 -22.39 6.47 12.84
CA LEU A 330 -22.39 6.74 14.29
C LEU A 330 -22.11 8.22 14.60
N LEU A 331 -21.22 8.86 13.84
CA LEU A 331 -20.91 10.28 13.99
C LEU A 331 -22.02 11.21 13.46
N GLY A 332 -23.03 10.69 12.74
CA GLY A 332 -24.10 11.49 12.17
C GLY A 332 -23.58 12.54 11.17
N GLY A 333 -24.04 13.80 11.30
CA GLY A 333 -23.58 14.91 10.46
C GLY A 333 -22.09 15.17 10.55
N ASN A 334 -21.45 14.97 11.71
CA ASN A 334 -20.01 15.12 11.88
C ASN A 334 -19.20 14.05 11.13
N GLY A 335 -19.82 12.92 10.79
CA GLY A 335 -19.17 11.86 10.02
C GLY A 335 -18.94 12.16 8.54
N ILE A 336 -19.43 13.30 8.03
CA ILE A 336 -19.21 13.73 6.63
C ILE A 336 -18.20 14.88 6.49
N THR A 337 -17.65 15.36 7.61
CA THR A 337 -16.60 16.38 7.63
C THR A 337 -15.25 15.76 8.00
N THR A 338 -14.17 16.37 7.54
CA THR A 338 -12.81 15.90 7.82
C THR A 338 -12.32 16.29 9.22
N ASP A 339 -13.01 17.21 9.91
CA ASP A 339 -12.70 17.60 11.29
C ASP A 339 -12.66 16.42 12.27
N PHE A 340 -13.44 15.36 11.99
CA PHE A 340 -13.51 14.15 12.79
C PHE A 340 -12.76 12.95 12.17
N GLU A 341 -11.94 13.16 11.15
CA GLU A 341 -11.14 12.15 10.44
C GLU A 341 -11.96 11.01 9.77
N MET A 342 -13.16 10.71 10.23
CA MET A 342 -13.95 9.57 9.75
C MET A 342 -14.31 9.68 8.25
N ALA A 343 -14.59 10.89 7.75
CA ALA A 343 -14.85 11.12 6.33
C ALA A 343 -13.63 10.83 5.47
N LYS A 344 -12.41 11.17 5.96
CA LYS A 344 -11.15 10.79 5.34
C LYS A 344 -11.01 9.28 5.25
N LEU A 345 -11.21 8.55 6.37
CA LEU A 345 -11.15 7.10 6.38
C LEU A 345 -12.16 6.45 5.44
N PHE A 346 -13.35 7.04 5.30
CA PHE A 346 -14.39 6.55 4.39
C PHE A 346 -13.92 6.60 2.93
N GLY A 347 -13.30 7.71 2.51
CA GLY A 347 -12.71 7.82 1.17
C GLY A 347 -11.52 6.88 0.98
N ASP A 348 -10.62 6.80 1.96
CA ASP A 348 -9.42 5.96 1.91
C ASP A 348 -9.76 4.47 1.84
N ALA A 349 -10.83 4.01 2.51
CA ALA A 349 -11.26 2.60 2.48
C ALA A 349 -11.72 2.15 1.08
N GLU A 350 -12.33 3.03 0.28
CA GLU A 350 -12.72 2.73 -1.10
C GLU A 350 -11.49 2.47 -1.99
N ILE A 351 -10.39 3.19 -1.73
CA ILE A 351 -9.15 3.00 -2.51
C ILE A 351 -8.47 1.67 -2.13
N LEU A 352 -8.41 1.32 -0.83
CA LEU A 352 -7.88 0.01 -0.41
C LEU A 352 -8.65 -1.17 -1.01
N TYR A 353 -9.96 -1.01 -1.16
CA TYR A 353 -10.81 -2.02 -1.80
C TYR A 353 -10.48 -2.20 -3.28
N THR A 354 -9.98 -1.13 -3.93
CA THR A 354 -9.79 -1.04 -5.37
C THR A 354 -8.38 -1.44 -5.84
N TYR A 355 -7.30 -0.96 -5.22
CA TYR A 355 -5.93 -1.15 -5.71
C TYR A 355 -5.32 -2.50 -5.27
N GLU A 356 -4.12 -2.86 -5.78
CA GLU A 356 -3.44 -4.18 -5.58
C GLU A 356 -4.33 -5.37 -5.97
N GLY A 357 -4.97 -5.22 -7.14
CA GLY A 357 -6.05 -6.08 -7.60
C GLY A 357 -7.36 -5.72 -6.90
N SER A 358 -8.40 -5.37 -7.69
CA SER A 358 -9.70 -5.03 -7.12
C SER A 358 -10.28 -6.19 -6.30
N TYR A 359 -11.29 -5.91 -5.49
CA TYR A 359 -12.01 -6.95 -4.75
C TYR A 359 -12.48 -8.07 -5.69
N GLU A 360 -12.98 -7.71 -6.87
CA GLU A 360 -13.49 -8.64 -7.89
C GLU A 360 -12.36 -9.51 -8.44
N ILE A 361 -11.20 -8.94 -8.78
CA ILE A 361 -10.03 -9.68 -9.25
C ILE A 361 -9.55 -10.67 -8.18
N ASN A 362 -9.41 -10.24 -6.93
CA ASN A 362 -9.02 -11.12 -5.84
C ASN A 362 -10.06 -12.21 -5.59
N SER A 363 -11.36 -11.90 -5.71
CA SER A 363 -12.45 -12.88 -5.59
C SER A 363 -12.40 -13.94 -6.71
N MET A 364 -12.08 -13.53 -7.95
CA MET A 364 -11.91 -14.46 -9.07
C MET A 364 -10.70 -15.38 -8.90
N ILE A 365 -9.59 -14.88 -8.34
CA ILE A 365 -8.42 -15.70 -7.99
C ILE A 365 -8.82 -16.79 -6.99
N VAL A 366 -9.55 -16.43 -5.93
CA VAL A 366 -10.05 -17.39 -4.93
C VAL A 366 -11.03 -18.36 -5.55
N ALA A 367 -12.00 -17.88 -6.34
CA ALA A 367 -13.00 -18.70 -7.00
C ALA A 367 -12.37 -19.74 -7.95
N ARG A 368 -11.36 -19.33 -8.73
CA ARG A 368 -10.59 -20.25 -9.58
C ARG A 368 -9.92 -21.38 -8.77
N ALA A 369 -9.32 -21.03 -7.64
CA ALA A 369 -8.63 -22.01 -6.79
C ALA A 369 -9.58 -23.07 -6.21
N VAL A 370 -10.81 -22.67 -5.81
CA VAL A 370 -11.78 -23.59 -5.18
C VAL A 370 -12.65 -24.35 -6.19
N THR A 371 -12.81 -23.83 -7.41
CA THR A 371 -13.67 -24.46 -8.43
C THR A 371 -12.89 -25.16 -9.55
N GLY A 372 -11.60 -24.87 -9.69
CA GLY A 372 -10.77 -25.29 -10.82
C GLY A 372 -11.16 -24.64 -12.17
N LYS A 373 -12.06 -23.63 -12.17
CA LYS A 373 -12.54 -22.95 -13.37
C LYS A 373 -12.10 -21.50 -13.40
N SER A 374 -11.50 -21.05 -14.52
CA SER A 374 -11.15 -19.66 -14.72
C SER A 374 -12.38 -18.86 -15.16
N ALA A 375 -12.60 -17.70 -14.52
CA ALA A 375 -13.52 -16.68 -14.99
C ALA A 375 -12.80 -15.55 -15.75
N PHE A 376 -11.47 -15.61 -15.84
CA PHE A 376 -10.70 -14.74 -16.71
C PHE A 376 -10.84 -15.22 -18.16
N VAL A 377 -11.15 -14.31 -19.07
CA VAL A 377 -11.32 -14.54 -20.50
C VAL A 377 -10.00 -14.37 -21.22
#